data_a02215d5319f9cf7a8271a39ac5a07ca
#
_entry.id   a02215d5319f9cf7a8271a39ac5a07ca
#
_cell.length_a   1.000
_cell.length_b   1.000
_cell.length_c   1.000
_cell.angle_alpha   90.00
_cell.angle_beta   90.00
_cell.angle_gamma   90.00
#
_symmetry.space_group_name_H-M   'P 1'
#
loop_
_entity.id
_entity.type
_entity.pdbx_description
1 polymer ?
#
loop_
_entity_poly.entity_id
_entity_poly.type
_entity_poly.pdbx_seq_one_letter_code
_entity_poly.pdbx_strand_id
1 'polypeptide(L)'
;ARKCFDFIKDNMWVDGKLYACFHDNPCFDAYLDDFAFLAKSCIEFLKINWNEDDFSFLKELSDNISKNFEDTINGGFYFTSINHEELIYRPKTYMDESLPSGNSIATEVFLELSALTGNSVYLDIADKSFKSASDSIMRSSSSHCSLLSASLDIVSSKKTIIIRCNEDNIDDYKRRIFSLDNIVDSFYFIKNNEKNLSKEMQDKKS
;
A
#
# COMPACT_ATOMS: atom_id res chain seq x y z
N ALA A 1 -13.39 -6.26 -10.36
CA ALA A 1 -12.50 -5.69 -9.31
C ALA A 1 -12.96 -4.29 -8.92
N ARG A 2 -13.09 -3.29 -9.85
CA ARG A 2 -13.42 -1.89 -9.51
C ARG A 2 -14.72 -1.74 -8.71
N LYS A 3 -15.82 -2.36 -9.15
CA LYS A 3 -17.11 -2.31 -8.44
C LYS A 3 -17.03 -2.84 -7.00
N CYS A 4 -16.19 -3.85 -6.75
CA CYS A 4 -15.99 -4.38 -5.40
C CYS A 4 -15.21 -3.37 -4.53
N PHE A 5 -14.17 -2.77 -5.09
CA PHE A 5 -13.40 -1.73 -4.43
C PHE A 5 -14.26 -0.51 -4.06
N ASP A 6 -15.06 -0.02 -5.02
CA ASP A 6 -15.98 1.10 -4.80
C ASP A 6 -17.01 0.77 -3.72
N PHE A 7 -17.54 -0.47 -3.73
CA PHE A 7 -18.46 -0.91 -2.69
C PHE A 7 -17.82 -0.87 -1.30
N ILE A 8 -16.58 -1.34 -1.15
CA ILE A 8 -15.87 -1.32 0.13
C ILE A 8 -15.63 0.13 0.56
N LYS A 9 -15.15 0.98 -0.34
CA LYS A 9 -14.90 2.41 -0.07
C LYS A 9 -16.16 3.15 0.35
N ASP A 10 -17.30 2.88 -0.30
CA ASP A 10 -18.54 3.61 -0.09
C ASP A 10 -19.37 3.08 1.09
N ASN A 11 -19.23 1.78 1.45
CA ASN A 11 -20.12 1.14 2.42
C ASN A 11 -19.40 0.56 3.65
N MET A 12 -18.08 0.28 3.56
CA MET A 12 -17.33 -0.31 4.66
C MET A 12 -16.29 0.63 5.26
N TRP A 13 -16.01 1.78 4.60
CA TRP A 13 -15.22 2.87 5.15
C TRP A 13 -16.15 3.95 5.69
N VAL A 14 -16.32 4.02 6.99
CA VAL A 14 -17.26 4.93 7.66
C VAL A 14 -16.53 5.75 8.72
N ASP A 15 -16.60 7.05 8.63
CA ASP A 15 -16.00 8.00 9.60
C ASP A 15 -14.50 7.73 9.87
N GLY A 16 -13.74 7.38 8.82
CA GLY A 16 -12.32 7.09 8.94
C GLY A 16 -11.99 5.71 9.55
N LYS A 17 -12.95 4.82 9.61
CA LYS A 17 -12.82 3.46 10.13
C LYS A 17 -13.21 2.44 9.07
N LEU A 18 -12.38 1.42 8.89
CA LEU A 18 -12.69 0.28 8.03
C LEU A 18 -13.37 -0.83 8.84
N TYR A 19 -14.36 -1.45 8.24
CA TYR A 19 -15.06 -2.62 8.78
C TYR A 19 -14.71 -3.86 7.97
N ALA A 20 -14.57 -5.00 8.65
CA ALA A 20 -14.17 -6.26 8.05
C ALA A 20 -15.29 -6.94 7.25
N CYS A 21 -16.53 -6.74 7.64
CA CYS A 21 -17.71 -7.40 7.05
C CYS A 21 -18.83 -6.40 6.77
N PHE A 22 -19.68 -6.77 5.81
CA PHE A 22 -20.91 -6.07 5.51
C PHE A 22 -22.08 -7.07 5.49
N HIS A 23 -23.04 -6.85 6.37
CA HIS A 23 -24.29 -7.59 6.41
C HIS A 23 -25.42 -6.61 6.75
N ASP A 24 -26.11 -6.10 5.74
CA ASP A 24 -27.05 -4.97 5.80
C ASP A 24 -26.39 -3.65 6.28
N ASN A 25 -25.42 -3.73 7.18
CA ASN A 25 -24.59 -2.63 7.67
C ASN A 25 -23.15 -3.10 7.85
N PRO A 26 -22.16 -2.16 7.86
CA PRO A 26 -20.78 -2.50 8.17
C PRO A 26 -20.68 -3.03 9.61
N CYS A 27 -19.93 -4.11 9.80
CA CYS A 27 -19.79 -4.78 11.09
C CYS A 27 -18.39 -5.39 11.25
N PHE A 28 -17.99 -5.52 12.51
CA PHE A 28 -16.67 -5.93 12.96
C PHE A 28 -15.55 -5.00 12.51
N ASP A 29 -14.68 -4.66 13.44
CA ASP A 29 -13.52 -3.84 13.17
C ASP A 29 -12.52 -4.58 12.27
N ALA A 30 -12.03 -3.90 11.24
CA ALA A 30 -11.05 -4.47 10.32
C ALA A 30 -9.69 -4.69 11.00
N TYR A 31 -9.00 -5.71 10.55
CA TYR A 31 -7.65 -6.07 10.95
C TYR A 31 -6.60 -5.46 10.01
N LEU A 32 -5.33 -5.61 10.35
CA LEU A 32 -4.22 -5.14 9.50
C LEU A 32 -4.34 -5.61 8.06
N ASP A 33 -4.66 -6.89 7.87
CA ASP A 33 -4.75 -7.52 6.55
C ASP A 33 -5.80 -6.82 5.67
N ASP A 34 -6.97 -6.49 6.24
CA ASP A 34 -8.03 -5.79 5.50
C ASP A 34 -7.55 -4.43 5.00
N PHE A 35 -6.89 -3.66 5.86
CA PHE A 35 -6.30 -2.36 5.50
C PHE A 35 -5.19 -2.50 4.46
N ALA A 36 -4.26 -3.42 4.67
CA ALA A 36 -3.08 -3.60 3.82
C ALA A 36 -3.49 -4.04 2.40
N PHE A 37 -4.37 -5.02 2.27
CA PHE A 37 -4.85 -5.48 0.97
C PHE A 37 -5.72 -4.44 0.27
N LEU A 38 -6.53 -3.67 0.99
CA LEU A 38 -7.29 -2.58 0.41
C LEU A 38 -6.37 -1.45 -0.10
N ALA A 39 -5.37 -1.06 0.69
CA ALA A 39 -4.37 -0.08 0.28
C ALA A 39 -3.55 -0.56 -0.94
N LYS A 40 -3.17 -1.83 -0.98
CA LYS A 40 -2.52 -2.44 -2.14
C LYS A 40 -3.43 -2.39 -3.38
N SER A 41 -4.73 -2.64 -3.22
CA SER A 41 -5.71 -2.53 -4.31
C SER A 41 -5.77 -1.12 -4.88
N CYS A 42 -5.72 -0.07 -4.02
CA CYS A 42 -5.64 1.32 -4.46
C CYS A 42 -4.44 1.54 -5.37
N ILE A 43 -3.25 1.05 -4.97
CA ILE A 43 -2.02 1.17 -5.75
C ILE A 43 -2.19 0.54 -7.14
N GLU A 44 -2.75 -0.65 -7.22
CA GLU A 44 -2.96 -1.33 -8.50
C GLU A 44 -3.98 -0.60 -9.39
N PHE A 45 -5.03 0.00 -8.81
CA PHE A 45 -5.95 0.84 -9.58
C PHE A 45 -5.28 2.12 -10.08
N LEU A 46 -4.44 2.76 -9.27
CA LEU A 46 -3.69 3.95 -9.67
C LEU A 46 -2.69 3.67 -10.80
N LYS A 47 -2.09 2.49 -10.86
CA LYS A 47 -1.24 2.05 -11.98
C LYS A 47 -2.03 1.88 -13.28
N ILE A 48 -3.29 1.42 -13.19
CA ILE A 48 -4.17 1.26 -14.36
C ILE A 48 -4.66 2.62 -14.86
N ASN A 49 -5.19 3.43 -13.95
CA ASN A 49 -5.73 4.75 -14.25
C ASN A 49 -5.65 5.64 -13.00
N TRP A 50 -4.84 6.68 -13.08
CA TRP A 50 -4.70 7.62 -11.97
C TRP A 50 -6.02 8.28 -11.61
N ASN A 51 -6.33 8.32 -10.33
CA ASN A 51 -7.48 9.01 -9.75
C ASN A 51 -7.05 9.61 -8.40
N GLU A 52 -7.21 10.92 -8.24
CA GLU A 52 -6.75 11.62 -7.04
C GLU A 52 -7.56 11.27 -5.79
N ASP A 53 -8.85 10.93 -5.95
CA ASP A 53 -9.67 10.47 -4.83
C ASP A 53 -9.20 9.11 -4.31
N ASP A 54 -8.76 8.21 -5.20
CA ASP A 54 -8.17 6.93 -4.81
C ASP A 54 -6.79 7.13 -4.18
N PHE A 55 -6.00 8.08 -4.68
CA PHE A 55 -4.70 8.40 -4.06
C PHE A 55 -4.88 9.01 -2.67
N SER A 56 -5.86 9.90 -2.48
CA SER A 56 -6.22 10.43 -1.18
C SER A 56 -6.68 9.33 -0.23
N PHE A 57 -7.51 8.42 -0.71
CA PHE A 57 -7.97 7.26 0.06
C PHE A 57 -6.83 6.32 0.45
N LEU A 58 -5.87 6.08 -0.46
CA LEU A 58 -4.66 5.32 -0.15
C LEU A 58 -3.87 5.95 1.01
N LYS A 59 -3.73 7.27 1.02
CA LYS A 59 -3.07 7.99 2.12
C LYS A 59 -3.83 7.84 3.44
N GLU A 60 -5.16 8.00 3.41
CA GLU A 60 -5.99 7.80 4.61
C GLU A 60 -5.88 6.39 5.19
N LEU A 61 -5.88 5.35 4.34
CA LEU A 61 -5.67 3.96 4.77
C LEU A 61 -4.27 3.79 5.39
N SER A 62 -3.25 4.35 4.77
CA SER A 62 -1.86 4.22 5.22
C SER A 62 -1.61 4.98 6.52
N ASP A 63 -2.19 6.17 6.68
CA ASP A 63 -2.16 6.92 7.94
C ASP A 63 -2.85 6.14 9.06
N ASN A 64 -3.95 5.45 8.74
CA ASN A 64 -4.66 4.57 9.68
C ASN A 64 -3.80 3.37 10.08
N ILE A 65 -3.12 2.73 9.12
CA ILE A 65 -2.18 1.62 9.40
C ILE A 65 -1.07 2.10 10.34
N SER A 66 -0.41 3.20 10.02
CA SER A 66 0.67 3.73 10.87
C SER A 66 0.15 4.13 12.26
N LYS A 67 -0.97 4.84 12.35
CA LYS A 67 -1.50 5.32 13.62
C LYS A 67 -2.00 4.20 14.55
N ASN A 68 -2.66 3.17 13.99
CA ASN A 68 -3.40 2.20 14.80
C ASN A 68 -2.76 0.82 14.91
N PHE A 69 -1.83 0.48 14.00
CA PHE A 69 -1.24 -0.85 13.95
C PHE A 69 0.28 -0.86 14.11
N GLU A 70 0.99 0.26 13.84
CA GLU A 70 2.45 0.30 13.88
C GLU A 70 3.00 0.07 15.30
N ASP A 71 4.02 -0.78 15.43
CA ASP A 71 4.90 -0.82 16.57
C ASP A 71 6.05 0.16 16.35
N THR A 72 5.88 1.36 16.83
CA THR A 72 6.86 2.45 16.65
C THR A 72 8.19 2.20 17.36
N ILE A 73 8.23 1.28 18.33
CA ILE A 73 9.42 0.93 19.14
C ILE A 73 10.23 -0.17 18.43
N ASN A 74 9.57 -1.29 18.10
CA ASN A 74 10.27 -2.47 17.59
C ASN A 74 10.11 -2.65 16.07
N GLY A 75 9.29 -1.83 15.42
CA GLY A 75 8.95 -1.93 14.01
C GLY A 75 7.91 -3.01 13.69
N GLY A 76 7.41 -2.98 12.46
CA GLY A 76 6.32 -3.84 12.01
C GLY A 76 4.96 -3.44 12.55
N PHE A 77 3.95 -4.23 12.22
CA PHE A 77 2.56 -3.90 12.50
C PHE A 77 1.91 -5.03 13.30
N TYR A 78 1.14 -4.64 14.31
CA TYR A 78 0.26 -5.56 15.03
C TYR A 78 -0.92 -5.99 14.14
N PHE A 79 -1.39 -7.21 14.31
CA PHE A 79 -2.55 -7.70 13.57
C PHE A 79 -3.85 -6.96 13.93
N THR A 80 -4.00 -6.60 15.21
CA THR A 80 -5.16 -5.86 15.74
C THR A 80 -4.83 -4.38 15.92
N SER A 81 -5.79 -3.51 15.64
CA SER A 81 -5.71 -2.07 15.93
C SER A 81 -5.53 -1.82 17.44
N ILE A 82 -4.95 -0.69 17.80
CA ILE A 82 -4.87 -0.23 19.20
C ILE A 82 -6.28 0.04 19.79
N ASN A 83 -7.27 0.25 18.94
CA ASN A 83 -8.65 0.53 19.34
C ASN A 83 -9.53 -0.73 19.44
N HIS A 84 -8.98 -1.93 19.15
CA HIS A 84 -9.67 -3.19 19.39
C HIS A 84 -9.83 -3.46 20.89
N GLU A 85 -10.58 -4.52 21.23
CA GLU A 85 -10.67 -5.00 22.61
C GLU A 85 -9.27 -5.24 23.21
N GLU A 86 -9.14 -5.04 24.51
CA GLU A 86 -7.88 -5.23 25.21
C GLU A 86 -7.48 -6.71 25.19
N LEU A 87 -6.41 -7.03 24.47
CA LEU A 87 -5.87 -8.36 24.35
C LEU A 87 -4.67 -8.54 25.29
N ILE A 88 -4.55 -9.72 25.89
CA ILE A 88 -3.37 -10.10 26.69
C ILE A 88 -2.09 -10.00 25.85
N TYR A 89 -2.18 -10.29 24.55
CA TYR A 89 -1.07 -10.22 23.60
C TYR A 89 -1.59 -9.77 22.23
N ARG A 90 -0.94 -8.79 21.62
CA ARG A 90 -1.18 -8.35 20.24
C ARG A 90 -0.14 -9.00 19.34
N PRO A 91 -0.53 -9.94 18.47
CA PRO A 91 0.42 -10.64 17.60
C PRO A 91 0.90 -9.73 16.46
N LYS A 92 2.15 -9.97 16.03
CA LYS A 92 2.69 -9.50 14.75
C LYS A 92 3.02 -10.71 13.89
N THR A 93 2.36 -10.86 12.74
CA THR A 93 2.51 -12.00 11.84
C THR A 93 3.29 -11.56 10.62
N TYR A 94 4.44 -12.19 10.36
CA TYR A 94 5.29 -11.92 9.19
C TYR A 94 5.30 -13.06 8.19
N MET A 95 4.88 -14.25 8.61
CA MET A 95 4.88 -15.44 7.77
C MET A 95 3.72 -15.38 6.77
N ASP A 96 4.05 -15.70 5.53
CA ASP A 96 3.05 -15.96 4.49
C ASP A 96 2.40 -17.32 4.74
N GLU A 97 1.09 -17.38 4.55
CA GLU A 97 0.30 -18.61 4.59
C GLU A 97 -0.28 -18.89 3.19
N SER A 98 -1.61 -19.02 3.08
CA SER A 98 -2.29 -19.09 1.78
C SER A 98 -2.27 -17.77 1.04
N LEU A 99 -2.11 -16.67 1.77
CA LEU A 99 -1.95 -15.30 1.28
C LEU A 99 -0.68 -14.70 1.89
N PRO A 100 -0.12 -13.64 1.26
CA PRO A 100 0.92 -12.83 1.88
C PRO A 100 0.49 -12.30 3.25
N SER A 101 1.44 -12.15 4.18
CA SER A 101 1.12 -11.56 5.49
C SER A 101 0.75 -10.08 5.36
N GLY A 102 -0.15 -9.60 6.22
CA GLY A 102 -0.51 -8.17 6.27
C GLY A 102 0.69 -7.27 6.50
N ASN A 103 1.68 -7.71 7.29
CA ASN A 103 2.95 -6.99 7.48
C ASN A 103 3.73 -6.86 6.17
N SER A 104 3.78 -7.91 5.34
CA SER A 104 4.48 -7.87 4.05
C SER A 104 3.80 -6.89 3.10
N ILE A 105 2.47 -6.95 3.00
CA ILE A 105 1.70 -6.07 2.13
C ILE A 105 1.74 -4.62 2.62
N ALA A 106 1.62 -4.37 3.92
CA ALA A 106 1.75 -3.03 4.48
C ALA A 106 3.15 -2.44 4.20
N THR A 107 4.21 -3.24 4.37
CA THR A 107 5.59 -2.82 4.04
C THR A 107 5.69 -2.42 2.56
N GLU A 108 5.15 -3.20 1.64
CA GLU A 108 5.12 -2.89 0.21
C GLU A 108 4.33 -1.61 -0.08
N VAL A 109 3.18 -1.40 0.57
CA VAL A 109 2.38 -0.17 0.44
C VAL A 109 3.18 1.07 0.85
N PHE A 110 3.89 1.01 1.97
CA PHE A 110 4.72 2.13 2.43
C PHE A 110 5.92 2.40 1.50
N LEU A 111 6.52 1.36 0.92
CA LEU A 111 7.57 1.53 -0.11
C LEU A 111 7.04 2.22 -1.36
N GLU A 112 5.86 1.81 -1.86
CA GLU A 112 5.21 2.46 -3.01
C GLU A 112 4.86 3.92 -2.70
N LEU A 113 4.31 4.21 -1.53
CA LEU A 113 4.01 5.59 -1.12
C LEU A 113 5.29 6.44 -1.01
N SER A 114 6.37 5.90 -0.47
CA SER A 114 7.66 6.60 -0.45
C SER A 114 8.14 6.94 -1.85
N ALA A 115 8.07 5.99 -2.78
CA ALA A 115 8.48 6.19 -4.16
C ALA A 115 7.58 7.22 -4.90
N LEU A 116 6.26 7.17 -4.64
CA LEU A 116 5.30 8.09 -5.24
C LEU A 116 5.45 9.52 -4.71
N THR A 117 5.56 9.66 -3.38
CA THR A 117 5.51 10.98 -2.73
C THR A 117 6.88 11.59 -2.52
N GLY A 118 7.93 10.78 -2.43
CA GLY A 118 9.27 11.20 -2.00
C GLY A 118 9.37 11.44 -0.48
N ASN A 119 8.35 11.04 0.29
CA ASN A 119 8.36 11.20 1.74
C ASN A 119 9.14 10.06 2.40
N SER A 120 10.27 10.40 3.01
CA SER A 120 11.16 9.45 3.68
C SER A 120 10.55 8.78 4.91
N VAL A 121 9.51 9.35 5.52
CA VAL A 121 8.82 8.75 6.66
C VAL A 121 8.24 7.40 6.29
N TYR A 122 7.67 7.27 5.10
CA TYR A 122 7.14 6.00 4.61
C TYR A 122 8.25 4.95 4.40
N LEU A 123 9.42 5.39 3.92
CA LEU A 123 10.58 4.50 3.78
C LEU A 123 11.08 4.01 5.15
N ASP A 124 11.13 4.92 6.14
CA ASP A 124 11.56 4.57 7.50
C ASP A 124 10.62 3.56 8.16
N ILE A 125 9.30 3.69 7.95
CA ILE A 125 8.30 2.74 8.44
C ILE A 125 8.52 1.36 7.80
N ALA A 126 8.70 1.32 6.49
CA ALA A 126 8.94 0.07 5.75
C ALA A 126 10.26 -0.61 6.18
N ASP A 127 11.35 0.15 6.31
CA ASP A 127 12.65 -0.36 6.74
C ASP A 127 12.60 -0.93 8.17
N LYS A 128 11.94 -0.23 9.09
CA LYS A 128 11.73 -0.74 10.45
C LYS A 128 10.89 -2.02 10.45
N SER A 129 9.85 -2.09 9.63
CA SER A 129 9.03 -3.29 9.50
C SER A 129 9.85 -4.48 9.01
N PHE A 130 10.65 -4.29 7.97
CA PHE A 130 11.54 -5.34 7.45
C PHE A 130 12.56 -5.79 8.50
N LYS A 131 13.22 -4.85 9.18
CA LYS A 131 14.20 -5.15 10.23
C LYS A 131 13.60 -5.92 11.39
N SER A 132 12.36 -5.62 11.77
CA SER A 132 11.67 -6.32 12.87
C SER A 132 11.37 -7.78 12.55
N ALA A 133 11.29 -8.15 11.27
CA ALA A 133 11.08 -9.53 10.83
C ALA A 133 12.38 -10.34 10.68
N SER A 134 13.56 -9.73 10.83
CA SER A 134 14.85 -10.34 10.50
C SER A 134 15.07 -11.70 11.15
N ASP A 135 14.79 -11.85 12.45
CA ASP A 135 14.93 -13.12 13.16
C ASP A 135 13.96 -14.20 12.67
N SER A 136 12.75 -13.81 12.26
CA SER A 136 11.76 -14.72 11.68
C SER A 136 12.19 -15.19 10.31
N ILE A 137 12.68 -14.28 9.47
CA ILE A 137 13.23 -14.58 8.14
C ILE A 137 14.43 -15.52 8.23
N MET A 138 15.35 -15.28 9.16
CA MET A 138 16.52 -16.14 9.36
C MET A 138 16.15 -17.55 9.77
N ARG A 139 15.05 -17.73 10.53
CA ARG A 139 14.55 -19.06 10.91
C ARG A 139 13.84 -19.79 9.78
N SER A 140 13.10 -19.11 8.93
CA SER A 140 12.34 -19.72 7.83
C SER A 140 12.13 -18.73 6.68
N SER A 141 13.15 -18.51 5.86
CA SER A 141 13.08 -17.56 4.74
C SER A 141 12.00 -17.92 3.72
N SER A 142 11.78 -19.22 3.48
CA SER A 142 10.74 -19.70 2.54
C SER A 142 9.31 -19.34 2.95
N SER A 143 9.08 -19.04 4.22
CA SER A 143 7.77 -18.62 4.73
C SER A 143 7.59 -17.08 4.74
N HIS A 144 8.51 -16.32 4.14
CA HIS A 144 8.51 -14.86 4.12
C HIS A 144 8.76 -14.31 2.72
N CYS A 145 8.35 -15.05 1.69
CA CYS A 145 8.65 -14.70 0.30
C CYS A 145 8.11 -13.32 -0.09
N SER A 146 6.92 -12.98 0.38
CA SER A 146 6.30 -11.67 0.08
C SER A 146 7.09 -10.52 0.70
N LEU A 147 7.54 -10.66 1.95
CA LEU A 147 8.35 -9.63 2.61
C LEU A 147 9.76 -9.54 2.01
N LEU A 148 10.36 -10.66 1.66
CA LEU A 148 11.64 -10.69 0.94
C LEU A 148 11.54 -10.04 -0.44
N SER A 149 10.43 -10.29 -1.16
CA SER A 149 10.17 -9.62 -2.45
C SER A 149 10.08 -8.10 -2.27
N ALA A 150 9.32 -7.63 -1.27
CA ALA A 150 9.25 -6.21 -0.94
C ALA A 150 10.63 -5.61 -0.57
N SER A 151 11.48 -6.39 0.13
CA SER A 151 12.82 -5.92 0.52
C SER A 151 13.78 -5.72 -0.66
N LEU A 152 13.58 -6.41 -1.77
CA LEU A 152 14.35 -6.16 -3.00
C LEU A 152 14.16 -4.72 -3.47
N ASP A 153 12.98 -4.16 -3.31
CA ASP A 153 12.69 -2.76 -3.64
C ASP A 153 13.49 -1.77 -2.78
N ILE A 154 13.80 -2.13 -1.52
CA ILE A 154 14.66 -1.34 -0.64
C ILE A 154 16.11 -1.39 -1.12
N VAL A 155 16.60 -2.59 -1.43
CA VAL A 155 18.01 -2.81 -1.79
C VAL A 155 18.32 -2.36 -3.22
N SER A 156 17.43 -2.62 -4.16
CA SER A 156 17.63 -2.32 -5.59
C SER A 156 17.27 -0.89 -5.97
N SER A 157 16.78 -0.08 -5.05
CA SER A 157 16.26 1.28 -5.32
C SER A 157 15.19 1.25 -6.40
N LYS A 158 13.99 0.81 -6.05
CA LYS A 158 12.81 0.72 -6.93
C LYS A 158 12.69 1.92 -7.86
N LYS A 159 12.57 1.66 -9.14
CA LYS A 159 12.37 2.70 -10.16
C LYS A 159 10.90 2.91 -10.41
N THR A 160 10.40 4.08 -10.02
CA THR A 160 9.02 4.51 -10.28
C THR A 160 9.02 5.60 -11.33
N ILE A 161 8.26 5.41 -12.40
CA ILE A 161 8.08 6.40 -13.46
C ILE A 161 6.66 6.96 -13.40
N ILE A 162 6.56 8.29 -13.33
CA ILE A 162 5.31 9.01 -13.44
C ILE A 162 5.28 9.73 -14.78
N ILE A 163 4.30 9.39 -15.61
CA ILE A 163 4.14 9.94 -16.96
C ILE A 163 2.94 10.88 -16.98
N ARG A 164 3.19 12.12 -17.31
CA ARG A 164 2.14 13.10 -17.58
C ARG A 164 1.90 13.18 -19.09
N CYS A 165 0.68 12.94 -19.51
CA CYS A 165 0.32 12.98 -20.92
C CYS A 165 -1.15 13.33 -21.15
N ASN A 166 -1.48 13.62 -22.38
CA ASN A 166 -2.87 13.75 -22.81
C ASN A 166 -3.53 12.37 -22.85
N GLU A 167 -4.84 12.34 -22.61
CA GLU A 167 -5.61 11.08 -22.54
C GLU A 167 -5.42 10.21 -23.78
N ASP A 168 -5.44 10.82 -24.97
CA ASP A 168 -5.28 10.12 -26.25
C ASP A 168 -3.95 9.38 -26.41
N ASN A 169 -2.93 9.76 -25.65
CA ASN A 169 -1.59 9.20 -25.74
C ASN A 169 -1.29 8.12 -24.68
N ILE A 170 -2.18 7.94 -23.69
CA ILE A 170 -1.96 7.00 -22.58
C ILE A 170 -1.71 5.57 -23.07
N ASP A 171 -2.53 5.07 -23.99
CA ASP A 171 -2.43 3.70 -24.49
C ASP A 171 -1.17 3.46 -25.33
N ASP A 172 -0.68 4.50 -26.03
CA ASP A 172 0.58 4.41 -26.76
C ASP A 172 1.78 4.37 -25.80
N TYR A 173 1.80 5.21 -24.77
CA TYR A 173 2.81 5.18 -23.73
C TYR A 173 2.80 3.84 -22.96
N LYS A 174 1.63 3.32 -22.60
CA LYS A 174 1.49 2.00 -21.95
C LYS A 174 2.13 0.92 -22.82
N ARG A 175 1.77 0.86 -24.11
CA ARG A 175 2.35 -0.14 -25.04
C ARG A 175 3.88 -0.05 -25.11
N ARG A 176 4.43 1.15 -25.18
CA ARG A 176 5.88 1.37 -25.24
C ARG A 176 6.58 0.91 -23.94
N ILE A 177 6.02 1.26 -22.77
CA ILE A 177 6.60 0.90 -21.48
C ILE A 177 6.54 -0.61 -21.26
N PHE A 178 5.40 -1.24 -21.54
CA PHE A 178 5.27 -2.70 -21.45
C PHE A 178 6.17 -3.48 -22.42
N SER A 179 6.69 -2.82 -23.46
CA SER A 179 7.69 -3.41 -24.35
C SER A 179 9.14 -3.27 -23.86
N LEU A 180 9.37 -2.50 -22.80
CA LEU A 180 10.69 -2.33 -22.19
C LEU A 180 10.89 -3.45 -21.16
N ASP A 181 11.66 -4.45 -21.51
CA ASP A 181 12.00 -5.56 -20.62
C ASP A 181 12.72 -5.04 -19.36
N ASN A 182 12.11 -5.26 -18.17
CA ASN A 182 12.73 -5.19 -16.83
C ASN A 182 13.42 -3.86 -16.42
N ILE A 183 13.03 -2.72 -16.97
CA ILE A 183 13.69 -1.45 -16.64
C ILE A 183 12.98 -0.67 -15.53
N VAL A 184 11.69 -0.95 -15.28
CA VAL A 184 10.84 -0.15 -14.38
C VAL A 184 9.96 -1.05 -13.52
N ASP A 185 10.01 -0.82 -12.20
CA ASP A 185 9.25 -1.61 -11.23
C ASP A 185 7.82 -1.14 -11.07
N SER A 186 7.59 0.18 -11.21
CA SER A 186 6.25 0.78 -11.15
C SER A 186 6.11 1.98 -12.08
N PHE A 187 4.94 2.14 -12.69
CA PHE A 187 4.63 3.29 -13.54
C PHE A 187 3.20 3.75 -13.31
N TYR A 188 3.03 5.09 -13.39
CA TYR A 188 1.75 5.75 -13.21
C TYR A 188 1.52 6.74 -14.34
N PHE A 189 0.28 6.79 -14.84
CA PHE A 189 -0.11 7.69 -15.93
C PHE A 189 -1.08 8.73 -15.40
N ILE A 190 -0.64 9.99 -15.37
CA ILE A 190 -1.44 11.12 -14.90
C ILE A 190 -1.82 11.98 -16.09
N LYS A 191 -3.11 12.27 -16.23
CA LYS A 191 -3.61 13.16 -17.30
C LYS A 191 -3.14 14.59 -17.06
N ASN A 192 -2.74 15.29 -18.14
CA ASN A 192 -2.31 16.69 -18.05
C ASN A 192 -3.41 17.64 -17.53
N ASN A 193 -4.67 17.29 -17.74
CA ASN A 193 -5.84 18.04 -17.30
C ASN A 193 -6.35 17.65 -15.91
N GLU A 194 -5.65 16.78 -15.18
CA GLU A 194 -5.97 16.46 -13.80
C GLU A 194 -5.87 17.71 -12.92
N LYS A 195 -7.02 18.20 -12.39
CA LYS A 195 -7.13 19.51 -11.76
C LYS A 195 -6.80 19.52 -10.28
N ASN A 196 -7.01 18.38 -9.61
CA ASN A 196 -6.97 18.28 -8.14
C ASN A 196 -5.76 17.51 -7.64
N LEU A 197 -4.65 17.54 -8.37
CA LEU A 197 -3.44 16.85 -7.96
C LEU A 197 -2.96 17.32 -6.59
N SER A 198 -2.65 16.39 -5.73
CA SER A 198 -2.00 16.64 -4.46
C SER A 198 -0.65 17.37 -4.65
N LYS A 199 -0.21 18.09 -3.66
CA LYS A 199 1.01 18.91 -3.74
C LYS A 199 2.23 18.07 -4.13
N GLU A 200 2.34 16.87 -3.56
CA GLU A 200 3.41 15.92 -3.86
C GLU A 200 3.44 15.51 -5.34
N MET A 201 2.26 15.45 -5.99
CA MET A 201 2.15 15.11 -7.41
C MET A 201 2.34 16.33 -8.31
N GLN A 202 2.01 17.54 -7.84
CA GLN A 202 2.23 18.78 -8.60
C GLN A 202 3.72 19.12 -8.78
N ASP A 203 4.53 18.87 -7.76
CA ASP A 203 5.95 19.19 -7.75
C ASP A 203 6.80 18.27 -8.64
N LYS A 204 6.28 17.11 -9.02
CA LYS A 204 6.90 16.20 -10.00
C LYS A 204 6.64 16.68 -11.43
N LYS A 205 7.31 17.77 -11.80
CA LYS A 205 7.30 18.28 -13.18
C LYS A 205 8.26 17.50 -14.06
N SER A 206 7.82 17.23 -15.28
CA SER A 206 8.64 16.68 -16.37
C SER A 206 9.83 17.56 -16.70
#